data_d12175471bb0627e57b653450a32b190
#
_entry.id   d12175471bb0627e57b653450a32b190
#
_cell.length_a   1.000
_cell.length_b   1.000
_cell.length_c   1.000
_cell.angle_alpha   90.00
_cell.angle_beta   90.00
_cell.angle_gamma   90.00
#
_symmetry.space_group_name_H-M   'P 1'
#
loop_
_entity.id
_entity.type
_entity.pdbx_description
1 polymer ?
#
loop_
_entity_poly.entity_id
_entity_poly.type
_entity_poly.pdbx_seq_one_letter_code
_entity_poly.pdbx_strand_id
1 'polypeptide(L)'
;VIMSSMNNRQLFFQHLAQTSDKPIGIEVASAEGIYIKDVHGKKFVDMIAGFSVCNIGHSHPDVIQAIQQQVEKYMHVIVYGEFIQAPQVQYAKALTNLLPENLQSVYFTSSGAEATEGAMKLAKRVTKRTKIISFIGGYHGSTQGALSVMGDEYFKNAFRPLLPDTLQLRYNNMEDLEQIDSTVACVIVEPVQAESGITPASKDWLAAIAEKCKQHCVLFIFDEIQSGFGRTGS
;
A
#
# COMPACT_ATOMS: atom_id res chain seq x y z
N VAL A 1 -4.34 22.26 44.42
CA VAL A 1 -3.68 22.38 43.10
C VAL A 1 -4.61 21.80 42.08
N ILE A 2 -5.34 22.66 41.33
CA ILE A 2 -6.16 22.21 40.19
C ILE A 2 -5.18 21.76 39.12
N MET A 3 -5.01 20.46 38.96
CA MET A 3 -4.34 19.92 37.78
C MET A 3 -5.21 20.28 36.56
N SER A 4 -4.79 21.30 35.81
CA SER A 4 -5.39 21.61 34.53
C SER A 4 -5.28 20.34 33.67
N SER A 5 -6.41 19.75 33.28
CA SER A 5 -6.40 18.61 32.36
C SER A 5 -5.75 19.04 31.05
N MET A 6 -4.72 18.30 30.61
CA MET A 6 -4.07 18.55 29.32
C MET A 6 -5.11 18.44 28.20
N ASN A 7 -5.02 19.33 27.23
CA ASN A 7 -5.85 19.25 26.02
C ASN A 7 -5.30 18.20 25.03
N ASN A 8 -6.10 17.80 24.06
CA ASN A 8 -5.72 16.78 23.07
C ASN A 8 -4.42 17.12 22.34
N ARG A 9 -4.18 18.40 22.03
CA ARG A 9 -2.94 18.83 21.38
C ARG A 9 -1.71 18.56 22.25
N GLN A 10 -1.80 18.84 23.57
CA GLN A 10 -0.73 18.52 24.51
C GLN A 10 -0.50 17.01 24.62
N LEU A 11 -1.58 16.24 24.70
CA LEU A 11 -1.53 14.78 24.75
C LEU A 11 -0.94 14.18 23.46
N PHE A 12 -1.26 14.76 22.30
CA PHE A 12 -0.70 14.36 21.01
C PHE A 12 0.82 14.46 20.99
N PHE A 13 1.38 15.59 21.43
CA PHE A 13 2.84 15.76 21.45
C PHE A 13 3.54 14.98 22.56
N GLN A 14 2.83 14.66 23.63
CA GLN A 14 3.41 13.94 24.76
C GLN A 14 3.37 12.43 24.60
N HIS A 15 2.32 11.88 23.97
CA HIS A 15 2.06 10.44 23.99
C HIS A 15 2.09 9.77 22.61
N LEU A 16 2.00 10.51 21.51
CA LEU A 16 2.14 9.93 20.18
C LEU A 16 3.58 10.10 19.66
N ALA A 17 4.18 8.99 19.26
CA ALA A 17 5.46 9.01 18.57
C ALA A 17 5.30 9.71 17.21
N GLN A 18 6.01 10.83 17.04
CA GLN A 18 5.94 11.63 15.83
C GLN A 18 6.80 11.02 14.73
N THR A 19 6.25 10.87 13.53
CA THR A 19 6.98 10.45 12.32
C THR A 19 7.45 11.63 11.48
N SER A 20 7.07 12.86 11.87
CA SER A 20 7.46 14.13 11.25
C SER A 20 7.78 15.16 12.31
N ASP A 21 8.86 15.90 12.12
CA ASP A 21 9.25 17.01 13.00
C ASP A 21 8.26 18.18 13.00
N LYS A 22 7.44 18.26 11.95
CA LYS A 22 6.47 19.35 11.73
C LYS A 22 5.10 18.80 11.32
N PRO A 23 4.37 18.11 12.21
CA PRO A 23 3.04 17.62 11.89
C PRO A 23 2.09 18.82 11.61
N ILE A 24 1.15 18.65 10.69
CA ILE A 24 0.15 19.67 10.35
C ILE A 24 -0.64 20.11 11.59
N GLY A 25 -0.92 19.17 12.49
CA GLY A 25 -1.48 19.45 13.82
C GLY A 25 -2.92 20.00 13.80
N ILE A 26 -3.71 19.70 12.79
CA ILE A 26 -5.15 20.01 12.80
C ILE A 26 -5.82 19.08 13.80
N GLU A 27 -6.57 19.66 14.76
CA GLU A 27 -7.38 18.88 15.68
C GLU A 27 -8.74 18.62 15.03
N VAL A 28 -8.93 17.42 14.49
CA VAL A 28 -10.07 17.03 13.67
C VAL A 28 -11.28 16.75 14.56
N ALA A 29 -12.41 17.39 14.30
CA ALA A 29 -13.70 17.11 14.91
C ALA A 29 -14.56 16.18 14.06
N SER A 30 -14.58 16.36 12.74
CA SER A 30 -15.31 15.52 11.79
C SER A 30 -14.73 15.62 10.39
N ALA A 31 -15.04 14.62 9.55
CA ALA A 31 -14.74 14.65 8.14
C ALA A 31 -15.92 14.09 7.35
N GLU A 32 -16.27 14.74 6.22
CA GLU A 32 -17.39 14.36 5.37
C GLU A 32 -17.13 14.76 3.92
N GLY A 33 -17.34 13.85 2.98
CA GLY A 33 -17.03 14.06 1.59
C GLY A 33 -15.57 14.48 1.39
N ILE A 34 -15.33 15.67 0.88
CA ILE A 34 -13.98 16.22 0.67
C ILE A 34 -13.55 17.21 1.78
N TYR A 35 -14.30 17.32 2.85
CA TYR A 35 -14.06 18.32 3.89
C TYR A 35 -13.63 17.69 5.20
N ILE A 36 -12.64 18.31 5.85
CA ILE A 36 -12.27 18.09 7.24
C ILE A 36 -12.70 19.33 8.03
N LYS A 37 -13.30 19.13 9.20
CA LYS A 37 -13.70 20.20 10.12
C LYS A 37 -12.92 20.07 11.41
N ASP A 38 -12.28 21.15 11.86
CA ASP A 38 -11.58 21.17 13.14
C ASP A 38 -12.52 21.43 14.34
N VAL A 39 -11.99 21.32 15.56
CA VAL A 39 -12.73 21.53 16.80
C VAL A 39 -13.22 22.98 16.96
N HIS A 40 -12.71 23.94 16.21
CA HIS A 40 -13.14 25.34 16.19
C HIS A 40 -14.20 25.63 15.10
N GLY A 41 -14.59 24.60 14.35
CA GLY A 41 -15.58 24.72 13.29
C GLY A 41 -15.04 25.17 11.95
N LYS A 42 -13.72 25.36 11.79
CA LYS A 42 -13.09 25.72 10.53
C LYS A 42 -13.10 24.51 9.59
N LYS A 43 -13.52 24.73 8.35
CA LYS A 43 -13.51 23.71 7.29
C LYS A 43 -12.27 23.84 6.43
N PHE A 44 -11.70 22.69 6.08
CA PHE A 44 -10.59 22.54 5.16
C PHE A 44 -11.01 21.60 4.03
N VAL A 45 -10.64 21.93 2.80
CA VAL A 45 -10.71 20.98 1.69
C VAL A 45 -9.57 20.00 1.85
N ASP A 46 -9.87 18.71 1.90
CA ASP A 46 -8.85 17.66 2.02
C ASP A 46 -8.26 17.34 0.64
N MET A 47 -7.11 17.95 0.36
CA MET A 47 -6.33 17.67 -0.85
C MET A 47 -5.32 16.53 -0.68
N ILE A 48 -5.22 15.98 0.54
CA ILE A 48 -4.32 14.86 0.86
C ILE A 48 -5.07 13.52 0.66
N ALA A 49 -6.38 13.51 0.96
CA ALA A 49 -7.26 12.34 0.83
C ALA A 49 -6.67 11.07 1.46
N GLY A 50 -6.08 11.19 2.67
CA GLY A 50 -5.43 10.08 3.38
C GLY A 50 -4.23 9.50 2.62
N PHE A 51 -3.45 10.30 1.95
CA PHE A 51 -2.42 9.92 0.97
C PHE A 51 -3.01 9.18 -0.24
N SER A 52 -3.99 9.83 -0.87
CA SER A 52 -4.66 9.38 -2.10
C SER A 52 -5.53 8.11 -1.97
N VAL A 53 -5.91 7.69 -0.77
CA VAL A 53 -6.69 6.46 -0.56
C VAL A 53 -8.18 6.67 -0.25
N CYS A 54 -8.61 7.91 0.06
CA CYS A 54 -10.02 8.23 0.30
C CYS A 54 -10.78 8.49 -1.02
N ASN A 55 -10.87 7.48 -1.90
CA ASN A 55 -11.39 7.64 -3.26
C ASN A 55 -12.87 8.02 -3.32
N ILE A 56 -13.67 7.63 -2.34
CA ILE A 56 -15.12 7.94 -2.23
C ILE A 56 -15.41 9.05 -1.22
N GLY A 57 -14.36 9.73 -0.71
CA GLY A 57 -14.48 10.75 0.33
C GLY A 57 -14.65 10.19 1.73
N HIS A 58 -14.70 11.11 2.69
CA HIS A 58 -14.87 10.77 4.11
C HIS A 58 -16.32 10.43 4.43
N SER A 59 -16.51 9.50 5.36
CA SER A 59 -17.81 9.17 5.99
C SER A 59 -18.93 8.87 4.98
N HIS A 60 -18.62 8.09 3.93
CA HIS A 60 -19.64 7.69 2.95
C HIS A 60 -20.76 6.91 3.65
N PRO A 61 -22.03 7.30 3.48
CA PRO A 61 -23.14 6.76 4.27
C PRO A 61 -23.33 5.26 4.12
N ASP A 62 -23.18 4.72 2.89
CA ASP A 62 -23.33 3.27 2.65
C ASP A 62 -22.23 2.47 3.35
N VAL A 63 -21.00 3.01 3.42
CA VAL A 63 -19.90 2.36 4.13
C VAL A 63 -20.15 2.36 5.64
N ILE A 64 -20.58 3.50 6.19
CA ILE A 64 -20.95 3.59 7.61
C ILE A 64 -22.03 2.58 7.96
N GLN A 65 -23.10 2.52 7.15
CA GLN A 65 -24.20 1.58 7.35
C GLN A 65 -23.73 0.12 7.30
N ALA A 66 -22.90 -0.23 6.32
CA ALA A 66 -22.36 -1.59 6.20
C ALA A 66 -21.51 -1.98 7.41
N ILE A 67 -20.66 -1.05 7.92
CA ILE A 67 -19.85 -1.27 9.13
C ILE A 67 -20.76 -1.47 10.35
N GLN A 68 -21.77 -0.63 10.56
CA GLN A 68 -22.70 -0.75 11.67
C GLN A 68 -23.44 -2.09 11.66
N GLN A 69 -23.96 -2.50 10.52
CA GLN A 69 -24.63 -3.78 10.36
C GLN A 69 -23.71 -4.98 10.61
N GLN A 70 -22.42 -4.87 10.24
CA GLN A 70 -21.46 -5.96 10.46
C GLN A 70 -21.03 -6.04 11.93
N VAL A 71 -20.78 -4.91 12.59
CA VAL A 71 -20.39 -4.86 14.01
C VAL A 71 -21.44 -5.48 14.92
N GLU A 72 -22.75 -5.32 14.61
CA GLU A 72 -23.84 -5.95 15.34
C GLU A 72 -23.84 -7.49 15.25
N LYS A 73 -23.24 -8.06 14.17
CA LYS A 73 -23.16 -9.51 14.00
C LYS A 73 -21.90 -10.09 14.65
N TYR A 74 -20.74 -9.59 14.27
CA TYR A 74 -19.42 -9.91 14.83
C TYR A 74 -18.36 -8.97 14.28
N MET A 75 -17.31 -8.71 15.06
CA MET A 75 -16.14 -7.93 14.67
C MET A 75 -14.98 -8.86 14.26
N HIS A 76 -14.63 -9.80 15.12
CA HIS A 76 -13.58 -10.79 14.88
C HIS A 76 -13.99 -12.14 15.42
N VAL A 77 -13.75 -13.19 14.66
CA VAL A 77 -14.05 -14.57 15.04
C VAL A 77 -12.78 -15.42 15.01
N ILE A 78 -12.08 -15.41 13.89
CA ILE A 78 -10.83 -16.18 13.68
C ILE A 78 -10.04 -15.61 12.50
N VAL A 79 -8.73 -15.89 12.47
CA VAL A 79 -7.81 -15.51 11.40
C VAL A 79 -7.68 -16.59 10.31
N TYR A 80 -7.05 -16.23 9.21
CA TYR A 80 -6.54 -17.13 8.13
C TYR A 80 -7.56 -18.02 7.42
N GLY A 81 -8.83 -17.65 7.39
CA GLY A 81 -9.82 -18.39 6.60
C GLY A 81 -10.18 -19.77 7.12
N GLU A 82 -9.95 -20.04 8.41
CA GLU A 82 -10.37 -21.29 9.06
C GLU A 82 -11.90 -21.43 9.10
N PHE A 83 -12.62 -20.32 9.21
CA PHE A 83 -14.07 -20.28 9.14
C PHE A 83 -14.54 -19.52 7.89
N ILE A 84 -15.69 -19.91 7.38
CA ILE A 84 -16.31 -19.21 6.25
C ILE A 84 -17.01 -17.95 6.79
N GLN A 85 -16.43 -16.79 6.50
CA GLN A 85 -16.93 -15.49 6.91
C GLN A 85 -17.44 -14.73 5.68
N ALA A 86 -18.74 -14.44 5.65
CA ALA A 86 -19.40 -13.87 4.48
C ALA A 86 -18.78 -12.56 3.96
N PRO A 87 -18.36 -11.57 4.79
CA PRO A 87 -17.75 -10.34 4.29
C PRO A 87 -16.48 -10.60 3.46
N GLN A 88 -15.60 -11.47 3.93
CA GLN A 88 -14.36 -11.81 3.24
C GLN A 88 -14.63 -12.54 1.92
N VAL A 89 -15.54 -13.53 1.94
CA VAL A 89 -15.91 -14.32 0.75
C VAL A 89 -16.55 -13.43 -0.33
N GLN A 90 -17.50 -12.59 0.07
CA GLN A 90 -18.19 -11.70 -0.88
C GLN A 90 -17.25 -10.64 -1.46
N TYR A 91 -16.38 -10.07 -0.62
CA TYR A 91 -15.37 -9.12 -1.09
C TYR A 91 -14.37 -9.78 -2.06
N ALA A 92 -13.84 -10.96 -1.72
CA ALA A 92 -12.93 -11.70 -2.59
C ALA A 92 -13.56 -11.99 -3.95
N LYS A 93 -14.84 -12.45 -3.97
CA LYS A 93 -15.59 -12.68 -5.20
C LYS A 93 -15.77 -11.38 -5.99
N ALA A 94 -16.15 -10.29 -5.35
CA ALA A 94 -16.35 -9.00 -6.03
C ALA A 94 -15.04 -8.51 -6.67
N LEU A 95 -13.93 -8.59 -5.95
CA LEU A 95 -12.62 -8.16 -6.42
C LEU A 95 -12.12 -9.02 -7.60
N THR A 96 -12.16 -10.35 -7.47
CA THR A 96 -11.69 -11.24 -8.54
C THR A 96 -12.51 -11.13 -9.81
N ASN A 97 -13.80 -10.77 -9.74
CA ASN A 97 -14.63 -10.52 -10.92
C ASN A 97 -14.22 -9.25 -11.70
N LEU A 98 -13.48 -8.34 -11.09
CA LEU A 98 -12.96 -7.12 -11.72
C LEU A 98 -11.52 -7.28 -12.22
N LEU A 99 -10.84 -8.34 -11.83
CA LEU A 99 -9.44 -8.59 -12.15
C LEU A 99 -9.32 -9.55 -13.37
N PRO A 100 -8.15 -9.59 -14.03
CA PRO A 100 -7.85 -10.57 -15.05
C PRO A 100 -8.04 -12.02 -14.57
N GLU A 101 -8.45 -12.92 -15.48
CA GLU A 101 -8.81 -14.32 -15.18
C GLU A 101 -7.72 -15.12 -14.44
N ASN A 102 -6.47 -14.73 -14.54
CA ASN A 102 -5.35 -15.36 -13.82
C ASN A 102 -5.22 -14.91 -12.36
N LEU A 103 -6.00 -13.93 -11.91
CA LEU A 103 -6.01 -13.39 -10.52
C LEU A 103 -7.32 -13.80 -9.83
N GLN A 104 -7.41 -15.07 -9.38
CA GLN A 104 -8.63 -15.66 -8.84
C GLN A 104 -8.65 -15.87 -7.33
N SER A 105 -7.62 -15.45 -6.62
CA SER A 105 -7.51 -15.67 -5.17
C SER A 105 -7.09 -14.40 -4.46
N VAL A 106 -7.68 -14.14 -3.30
CA VAL A 106 -7.38 -12.98 -2.45
C VAL A 106 -6.77 -13.46 -1.14
N TYR A 107 -5.65 -12.88 -0.77
CA TYR A 107 -5.02 -13.05 0.54
C TYR A 107 -5.12 -11.73 1.31
N PHE A 108 -5.82 -11.74 2.44
CA PHE A 108 -6.05 -10.55 3.25
C PHE A 108 -4.89 -10.29 4.21
N THR A 109 -4.49 -9.03 4.29
CA THR A 109 -3.46 -8.53 5.19
C THR A 109 -3.94 -7.25 5.88
N SER A 110 -3.21 -6.79 6.90
CA SER A 110 -3.60 -5.60 7.67
C SER A 110 -2.94 -4.31 7.15
N SER A 111 -1.99 -4.42 6.23
CA SER A 111 -1.29 -3.26 5.66
C SER A 111 -0.70 -3.56 4.28
N GLY A 112 -0.39 -2.49 3.54
CA GLY A 112 0.34 -2.61 2.27
C GLY A 112 1.72 -3.24 2.43
N ALA A 113 2.44 -2.89 3.51
CA ALA A 113 3.73 -3.52 3.80
C ALA A 113 3.61 -5.05 3.97
N GLU A 114 2.59 -5.54 4.69
CA GLU A 114 2.32 -6.97 4.81
C GLU A 114 1.93 -7.62 3.49
N ALA A 115 1.18 -6.92 2.62
CA ALA A 115 0.85 -7.41 1.29
C ALA A 115 2.12 -7.59 0.44
N THR A 116 3.02 -6.61 0.45
CA THR A 116 4.34 -6.67 -0.20
C THR A 116 5.17 -7.83 0.34
N GLU A 117 5.27 -7.99 1.67
CA GLU A 117 5.98 -9.11 2.31
C GLU A 117 5.40 -10.46 1.87
N GLY A 118 4.07 -10.57 1.86
CA GLY A 118 3.36 -11.77 1.41
C GLY A 118 3.66 -12.12 -0.04
N ALA A 119 3.60 -11.13 -0.93
CA ALA A 119 3.87 -11.28 -2.35
C ALA A 119 5.32 -11.71 -2.63
N MET A 120 6.31 -11.07 -1.99
CA MET A 120 7.73 -11.43 -2.11
C MET A 120 8.01 -12.85 -1.58
N LYS A 121 7.43 -13.21 -0.43
CA LYS A 121 7.56 -14.57 0.14
C LYS A 121 6.94 -15.62 -0.78
N LEU A 122 5.76 -15.35 -1.34
CA LEU A 122 5.11 -16.22 -2.30
C LEU A 122 5.98 -16.41 -3.54
N ALA A 123 6.52 -15.31 -4.08
CA ALA A 123 7.40 -15.36 -5.24
C ALA A 123 8.63 -16.24 -5.00
N LYS A 124 9.33 -16.06 -3.88
CA LYS A 124 10.47 -16.91 -3.50
C LYS A 124 10.07 -18.37 -3.34
N ARG A 125 8.92 -18.64 -2.74
CA ARG A 125 8.42 -20.01 -2.52
C ARG A 125 8.11 -20.72 -3.83
N VAL A 126 7.48 -20.04 -4.77
CA VAL A 126 7.07 -20.59 -6.07
C VAL A 126 8.27 -20.78 -6.99
N THR A 127 9.12 -19.78 -7.13
CA THR A 127 10.24 -19.79 -8.08
C THR A 127 11.48 -20.53 -7.54
N LYS A 128 11.61 -20.66 -6.21
CA LYS A 128 12.82 -21.14 -5.52
C LYS A 128 14.05 -20.24 -5.75
N ARG A 129 13.83 -18.99 -6.13
CA ARG A 129 14.86 -17.96 -6.36
C ARG A 129 14.81 -16.91 -5.26
N THR A 130 15.88 -16.13 -5.11
CA THR A 130 16.00 -15.13 -4.03
C THR A 130 16.00 -13.70 -4.51
N LYS A 131 16.48 -13.46 -5.75
CA LYS A 131 16.64 -12.10 -6.29
C LYS A 131 15.28 -11.44 -6.51
N ILE A 132 15.15 -10.21 -5.99
CA ILE A 132 13.98 -9.37 -6.18
C ILE A 132 14.42 -8.08 -6.87
N ILE A 133 13.73 -7.71 -7.94
CA ILE A 133 13.92 -6.43 -8.63
C ILE A 133 12.79 -5.49 -8.25
N SER A 134 13.15 -4.26 -7.91
CA SER A 134 12.26 -3.11 -7.73
C SER A 134 12.83 -1.91 -8.47
N PHE A 135 12.28 -0.71 -8.29
CA PHE A 135 12.69 0.47 -9.05
C PHE A 135 13.04 1.64 -8.13
N ILE A 136 14.02 2.43 -8.56
CA ILE A 136 14.41 3.68 -7.89
C ILE A 136 13.18 4.57 -7.80
N GLY A 137 12.97 5.19 -6.63
CA GLY A 137 11.80 6.01 -6.34
C GLY A 137 10.56 5.22 -5.90
N GLY A 138 10.58 3.88 -5.94
CA GLY A 138 9.46 3.05 -5.50
C GLY A 138 9.27 3.05 -3.99
N TYR A 139 8.01 3.02 -3.54
CA TYR A 139 7.62 2.87 -2.14
C TYR A 139 6.71 1.65 -1.96
N HIS A 140 7.17 0.67 -1.19
CA HIS A 140 6.48 -0.62 -1.03
C HIS A 140 6.17 -0.96 0.44
N GLY A 141 6.46 -0.06 1.35
CA GLY A 141 6.24 -0.23 2.79
C GLY A 141 7.53 -0.12 3.61
N SER A 142 7.39 -0.07 4.93
CA SER A 142 8.48 0.20 5.87
C SER A 142 8.80 -0.95 6.85
N THR A 143 8.26 -2.16 6.63
CA THR A 143 8.75 -3.38 7.29
C THR A 143 10.10 -3.78 6.69
N GLN A 144 10.90 -4.59 7.39
CA GLN A 144 12.27 -4.92 6.95
C GLN A 144 12.36 -5.45 5.51
N GLY A 145 11.47 -6.33 5.09
CA GLY A 145 11.46 -6.85 3.73
C GLY A 145 10.94 -5.84 2.70
N ALA A 146 9.83 -5.17 2.97
CA ALA A 146 9.29 -4.13 2.10
C ALA A 146 10.28 -2.95 1.97
N LEU A 147 10.92 -2.54 3.06
CA LEU A 147 11.96 -1.53 3.08
C LEU A 147 13.16 -1.91 2.21
N SER A 148 13.49 -3.21 2.15
CA SER A 148 14.62 -3.71 1.36
C SER A 148 14.45 -3.46 -0.14
N VAL A 149 13.21 -3.45 -0.64
CA VAL A 149 12.86 -3.21 -2.04
C VAL A 149 12.44 -1.76 -2.31
N MET A 150 12.42 -0.91 -1.29
CA MET A 150 12.17 0.52 -1.46
C MET A 150 13.27 1.19 -2.27
N GLY A 151 12.91 2.16 -3.11
CA GLY A 151 13.81 2.78 -4.07
C GLY A 151 14.64 3.96 -3.57
N ASP A 152 14.46 4.40 -2.30
CA ASP A 152 15.15 5.58 -1.75
C ASP A 152 16.02 5.20 -0.54
N GLU A 153 17.31 5.52 -0.60
CA GLU A 153 18.28 5.31 0.50
C GLU A 153 18.01 6.16 1.73
N TYR A 154 17.34 7.30 1.59
CA TYR A 154 16.94 8.12 2.74
C TYR A 154 16.15 7.31 3.77
N PHE A 155 15.25 6.45 3.32
CA PHE A 155 14.44 5.61 4.21
C PHE A 155 15.16 4.34 4.69
N LYS A 156 16.19 3.88 3.97
CA LYS A 156 16.80 2.56 4.16
C LYS A 156 18.07 2.57 5.00
N ASN A 157 18.87 3.63 4.88
CA ASN A 157 20.26 3.63 5.34
C ASN A 157 20.41 3.34 6.84
N ALA A 158 19.52 3.90 7.67
CA ALA A 158 19.57 3.72 9.14
C ALA A 158 19.20 2.29 9.61
N PHE A 159 18.62 1.48 8.74
CA PHE A 159 18.05 0.16 9.11
C PHE A 159 18.81 -1.04 8.52
N ARG A 160 20.00 -0.79 7.97
CA ARG A 160 20.85 -1.86 7.44
C ARG A 160 21.42 -2.75 8.55
N PRO A 161 21.63 -4.07 8.35
CA PRO A 161 21.47 -4.78 7.08
C PRO A 161 19.98 -5.08 6.76
N LEU A 162 19.62 -4.95 5.50
CA LEU A 162 18.32 -5.30 4.96
C LEU A 162 18.38 -6.68 4.28
N LEU A 163 17.28 -7.13 3.64
CA LEU A 163 17.27 -8.39 2.91
C LEU A 163 18.35 -8.37 1.80
N PRO A 164 19.15 -9.42 1.71
CA PRO A 164 20.09 -9.56 0.61
C PRO A 164 19.36 -9.83 -0.72
N ASP A 165 20.10 -9.72 -1.81
CA ASP A 165 19.66 -10.08 -3.16
C ASP A 165 18.46 -9.26 -3.67
N THR A 166 18.46 -7.97 -3.33
CA THR A 166 17.53 -6.97 -3.87
C THR A 166 18.27 -6.03 -4.82
N LEU A 167 17.66 -5.72 -5.96
CA LEU A 167 18.23 -4.86 -6.98
C LEU A 167 17.22 -3.77 -7.36
N GLN A 168 17.62 -2.51 -7.31
CA GLN A 168 16.83 -1.37 -7.76
C GLN A 168 17.29 -0.91 -9.14
N LEU A 169 16.38 -0.96 -10.11
CA LEU A 169 16.58 -0.49 -11.49
C LEU A 169 16.01 0.92 -11.67
N ARG A 170 16.45 1.61 -12.73
CA ARG A 170 15.88 2.91 -13.08
C ARG A 170 14.45 2.74 -13.59
N TYR A 171 13.54 3.52 -13.08
CA TYR A 171 12.15 3.53 -13.52
C TYR A 171 12.02 4.12 -14.93
N ASN A 172 11.16 3.55 -15.76
CA ASN A 172 10.98 3.91 -17.17
C ASN A 172 12.27 3.77 -18.04
N ASN A 173 13.26 2.97 -17.61
CA ASN A 173 14.46 2.74 -18.38
C ASN A 173 14.45 1.36 -19.05
N MET A 174 14.52 1.31 -20.37
CA MET A 174 14.45 0.06 -21.15
C MET A 174 15.75 -0.75 -21.07
N GLU A 175 16.90 -0.11 -20.97
CA GLU A 175 18.20 -0.78 -20.94
C GLU A 175 18.38 -1.64 -19.69
N ASP A 176 17.88 -1.15 -18.55
CA ASP A 176 17.98 -1.85 -17.27
C ASP A 176 17.19 -3.16 -17.24
N LEU A 177 16.20 -3.31 -18.12
CA LEU A 177 15.36 -4.52 -18.18
C LEU A 177 16.14 -5.77 -18.62
N GLU A 178 17.34 -5.62 -19.18
CA GLU A 178 18.22 -6.76 -19.47
C GLU A 178 18.69 -7.49 -18.19
N GLN A 179 18.55 -6.87 -17.03
CA GLN A 179 18.85 -7.49 -15.73
C GLN A 179 17.73 -8.42 -15.22
N ILE A 180 16.58 -8.46 -15.91
CA ILE A 180 15.50 -9.39 -15.62
C ILE A 180 15.82 -10.71 -16.32
N ASP A 181 16.36 -11.65 -15.57
CA ASP A 181 16.80 -12.97 -16.04
C ASP A 181 16.24 -14.13 -15.23
N SER A 182 16.64 -15.34 -15.55
CA SER A 182 16.17 -16.56 -14.88
C SER A 182 16.62 -16.71 -13.42
N THR A 183 17.44 -15.82 -12.87
CA THR A 183 17.84 -15.81 -11.45
C THR A 183 16.87 -15.01 -10.59
N VAL A 184 16.00 -14.19 -11.21
CA VAL A 184 15.05 -13.31 -10.53
C VAL A 184 13.82 -14.07 -10.06
N ALA A 185 13.41 -13.88 -8.82
CA ALA A 185 12.18 -14.44 -8.26
C ALA A 185 10.96 -13.62 -8.70
N CYS A 186 11.05 -12.31 -8.56
CA CYS A 186 10.00 -11.40 -8.97
C CYS A 186 10.53 -10.00 -9.28
N VAL A 187 9.73 -9.29 -10.08
CA VAL A 187 9.81 -7.84 -10.27
C VAL A 187 8.60 -7.21 -9.60
N ILE A 188 8.81 -6.23 -8.74
CA ILE A 188 7.73 -5.43 -8.12
C ILE A 188 7.76 -4.01 -8.66
N VAL A 189 6.61 -3.51 -9.08
CA VAL A 189 6.46 -2.19 -9.72
C VAL A 189 5.16 -1.51 -9.31
N GLU A 190 5.23 -0.21 -9.06
CA GLU A 190 4.05 0.65 -9.00
C GLU A 190 3.72 1.14 -10.42
N PRO A 191 2.46 1.04 -10.90
CA PRO A 191 2.08 1.61 -12.20
C PRO A 191 2.18 3.15 -12.21
N VAL A 192 2.08 3.77 -11.04
CA VAL A 192 2.37 5.19 -10.80
C VAL A 192 3.16 5.29 -9.50
N GLN A 193 4.41 5.72 -9.57
CA GLN A 193 5.20 6.02 -8.37
C GLN A 193 4.70 7.31 -7.74
N ALA A 194 3.86 7.19 -6.72
CA ALA A 194 3.20 8.35 -6.12
C ALA A 194 4.16 9.14 -5.22
N GLU A 195 4.97 8.48 -4.42
CA GLU A 195 5.93 9.12 -3.50
C GLU A 195 7.11 9.80 -4.22
N SER A 196 7.34 9.46 -5.48
CA SER A 196 8.37 10.09 -6.34
C SER A 196 7.84 11.22 -7.23
N GLY A 197 6.80 11.92 -6.79
CA GLY A 197 6.23 13.05 -7.52
C GLY A 197 5.18 12.65 -8.56
N ILE A 198 4.47 11.55 -8.34
CA ILE A 198 3.36 11.06 -9.19
C ILE A 198 3.85 10.78 -10.62
N THR A 199 4.83 9.90 -10.72
CA THR A 199 5.46 9.54 -11.98
C THR A 199 4.81 8.27 -12.57
N PRO A 200 4.07 8.35 -13.69
CA PRO A 200 3.48 7.19 -14.32
C PRO A 200 4.51 6.36 -15.09
N ALA A 201 4.33 5.04 -15.08
CA ALA A 201 5.06 4.14 -15.97
C ALA A 201 4.58 4.30 -17.42
N SER A 202 5.49 4.23 -18.38
CA SER A 202 5.10 4.14 -19.77
C SER A 202 4.53 2.76 -20.11
N LYS A 203 3.52 2.71 -20.97
CA LYS A 203 2.88 1.45 -21.36
C LYS A 203 3.86 0.47 -22.01
N ASP A 204 4.74 0.99 -22.87
CA ASP A 204 5.73 0.17 -23.58
C ASP A 204 6.74 -0.44 -22.60
N TRP A 205 7.15 0.30 -21.60
CA TRP A 205 8.07 -0.18 -20.57
C TRP A 205 7.43 -1.27 -19.68
N LEU A 206 6.17 -1.08 -19.25
CA LEU A 206 5.44 -2.10 -18.51
C LEU A 206 5.22 -3.37 -19.34
N ALA A 207 4.89 -3.22 -20.63
CA ALA A 207 4.77 -4.35 -21.54
C ALA A 207 6.10 -5.10 -21.71
N ALA A 208 7.21 -4.38 -21.80
CA ALA A 208 8.54 -4.98 -21.87
C ALA A 208 8.92 -5.75 -20.60
N ILE A 209 8.59 -5.21 -19.40
CA ILE A 209 8.76 -5.95 -18.13
C ILE A 209 7.93 -7.24 -18.15
N ALA A 210 6.65 -7.14 -18.51
CA ALA A 210 5.77 -8.30 -18.54
C ALA A 210 6.30 -9.40 -19.49
N GLU A 211 6.80 -9.03 -20.67
CA GLU A 211 7.38 -9.96 -21.63
C GLU A 211 8.66 -10.60 -21.10
N LYS A 212 9.59 -9.82 -20.51
CA LYS A 212 10.81 -10.33 -19.87
C LYS A 212 10.47 -11.29 -18.71
N CYS A 213 9.52 -10.92 -17.87
CA CYS A 213 9.06 -11.78 -16.77
C CYS A 213 8.51 -13.10 -17.29
N LYS A 214 7.71 -13.08 -18.37
CA LYS A 214 7.16 -14.26 -19.01
C LYS A 214 8.28 -15.14 -19.60
N GLN A 215 9.23 -14.57 -20.34
CA GLN A 215 10.35 -15.28 -20.96
C GLN A 215 11.21 -16.04 -19.95
N HIS A 216 11.44 -15.44 -18.77
CA HIS A 216 12.32 -16.00 -17.75
C HIS A 216 11.57 -16.67 -16.59
N CYS A 217 10.25 -16.83 -16.68
CA CYS A 217 9.41 -17.37 -15.60
C CYS A 217 9.63 -16.61 -14.27
N VAL A 218 9.70 -15.29 -14.34
CA VAL A 218 9.79 -14.36 -13.20
C VAL A 218 8.36 -13.94 -12.83
N LEU A 219 8.04 -13.85 -11.54
CA LEU A 219 6.74 -13.35 -11.12
C LEU A 219 6.69 -11.83 -11.22
N PHE A 220 5.62 -11.32 -11.81
CA PHE A 220 5.39 -9.89 -11.96
C PHE A 220 4.37 -9.42 -10.93
N ILE A 221 4.78 -8.54 -10.03
CA ILE A 221 3.97 -8.00 -8.94
C ILE A 221 3.64 -6.54 -9.27
N PHE A 222 2.37 -6.26 -9.46
CA PHE A 222 1.83 -4.91 -9.59
C PHE A 222 1.45 -4.39 -8.21
N ASP A 223 2.13 -3.36 -7.74
CA ASP A 223 1.80 -2.68 -6.49
C ASP A 223 0.81 -1.55 -6.79
N GLU A 224 -0.46 -1.83 -6.58
CA GLU A 224 -1.56 -0.88 -6.73
C GLU A 224 -2.14 -0.43 -5.38
N ILE A 225 -1.36 -0.54 -4.31
CA ILE A 225 -1.81 -0.14 -2.96
C ILE A 225 -2.27 1.31 -2.96
N GLN A 226 -1.58 2.20 -3.65
CA GLN A 226 -1.94 3.62 -3.72
C GLN A 226 -2.67 3.99 -5.01
N SER A 227 -2.35 3.36 -6.13
CA SER A 227 -2.91 3.69 -7.45
C SER A 227 -4.20 2.95 -7.81
N GLY A 228 -4.54 1.88 -7.09
CA GLY A 228 -5.72 1.06 -7.35
C GLY A 228 -7.05 1.66 -6.88
N PHE A 229 -8.10 0.87 -6.93
CA PHE A 229 -9.45 1.21 -6.47
C PHE A 229 -10.02 2.51 -7.08
N GLY A 230 -9.80 2.69 -8.38
CA GLY A 230 -10.33 3.85 -9.13
C GLY A 230 -9.53 5.13 -8.96
N ARG A 231 -8.39 5.15 -8.23
CA ARG A 231 -7.56 6.35 -8.08
C ARG A 231 -7.05 6.88 -9.40
N THR A 232 -6.70 6.01 -10.33
CA THR A 232 -6.23 6.38 -11.68
C THR A 232 -7.34 6.48 -12.72
N GLY A 233 -8.59 6.24 -12.34
CA GLY A 233 -9.78 6.39 -13.20
C GLY A 233 -10.19 5.13 -13.96
N SER A 234 -9.61 4.00 -13.64
CA SER A 234 -9.93 2.70 -14.26
C SER A 234 -10.07 1.62 -13.20
#